data_3570a5952e860aa7db3ca336256fa5c0
#
_entry.id   3570a5952e860aa7db3ca336256fa5c0
#
_cell.length_a   1.000
_cell.length_b   1.000
_cell.length_c   1.000
_cell.angle_alpha   90.00
_cell.angle_beta   90.00
_cell.angle_gamma   90.00
#
_symmetry.space_group_name_H-M   'P 1'
#
loop_
_entity.id
_entity.type
_entity.pdbx_description
1 polymer ?
#
loop_
_entity_poly.entity_id
_entity_poly.type
_entity_poly.pdbx_seq_one_letter_code
_entity_poly.pdbx_strand_id
1 'polypeptide(L)'
;MCIRDRDITILTIGASLYAALDASIELINHNIDTEIIDARSLVPFDYEMLLNSVKLTGRLLIVSEAVERGSFANTIATNVSKVAFKNLKASPMIIGAPNWIAPGADMEKTYSPQSEDILDLVFRDFFPEKRINKRGLRKDWDFLDLAKKGL
;
A
#
# COMPACT_ATOMS: atom_id res chain seq x y z
N MET A 1 -27.05 13.03 5.29
CA MET A 1 -26.12 12.71 4.22
C MET A 1 -24.90 12.10 4.90
N CYS A 2 -24.79 10.76 4.93
CA CYS A 2 -23.60 10.13 5.53
C CYS A 2 -22.43 10.38 4.59
N ILE A 3 -21.57 11.29 4.96
CA ILE A 3 -20.22 11.36 4.40
C ILE A 3 -19.59 10.06 4.89
N ARG A 4 -19.39 9.08 3.99
CA ARG A 4 -18.59 7.91 4.31
C ARG A 4 -17.17 8.41 4.59
N ASP A 5 -16.82 8.43 5.86
CA ASP A 5 -15.46 8.70 6.29
C ASP A 5 -14.63 7.46 5.89
N ARG A 6 -13.93 7.57 4.77
CA ARG A 6 -12.99 6.55 4.35
C ARG A 6 -11.83 6.48 5.33
N ASP A 7 -11.41 5.26 5.65
CA ASP A 7 -10.44 5.01 6.73
C ASP A 7 -8.99 5.06 6.26
N ILE A 8 -8.77 4.72 4.98
CA ILE A 8 -7.43 4.65 4.38
C ILE A 8 -7.47 4.98 2.89
N THR A 9 -6.44 5.66 2.42
CA THR A 9 -6.16 5.87 0.99
C THR A 9 -5.13 4.85 0.53
N ILE A 10 -5.45 4.09 -0.53
CA ILE A 10 -4.53 3.17 -1.20
C ILE A 10 -4.25 3.72 -2.60
N LEU A 11 -3.03 4.19 -2.80
CA LEU A 11 -2.55 4.62 -4.12
C LEU A 11 -1.92 3.43 -4.82
N THR A 12 -2.36 3.13 -6.03
CA THR A 12 -1.84 2.02 -6.83
C THR A 12 -1.12 2.53 -8.08
N ILE A 13 -0.06 1.83 -8.48
CA ILE A 13 0.71 2.11 -9.68
C ILE A 13 0.81 0.81 -10.49
N GLY A 14 0.22 0.81 -11.70
CA GLY A 14 0.23 -0.38 -12.57
C GLY A 14 -0.76 -1.47 -12.15
N ALA A 15 -0.41 -2.74 -12.37
CA ALA A 15 -1.31 -3.87 -12.13
C ALA A 15 -1.61 -4.13 -10.64
N SER A 16 -0.87 -3.51 -9.73
CA SER A 16 -1.15 -3.56 -8.29
C SER A 16 -2.56 -3.03 -7.92
N LEU A 17 -3.23 -2.35 -8.85
CA LEU A 17 -4.65 -1.97 -8.72
C LEU A 17 -5.55 -3.17 -8.43
N TYR A 18 -5.34 -4.29 -9.11
CA TYR A 18 -6.20 -5.47 -8.93
C TYR A 18 -6.03 -6.08 -7.54
N ALA A 19 -4.79 -6.17 -7.06
CA ALA A 19 -4.52 -6.63 -5.69
C ALA A 19 -5.16 -5.71 -4.63
N ALA A 20 -5.16 -4.39 -4.87
CA ALA A 20 -5.80 -3.42 -3.98
C ALA A 20 -7.32 -3.54 -4.00
N LEU A 21 -7.93 -3.78 -5.16
CA LEU A 21 -9.37 -4.01 -5.28
C LEU A 21 -9.80 -5.27 -4.53
N ASP A 22 -9.07 -6.38 -4.69
CA ASP A 22 -9.34 -7.62 -3.96
C ASP A 22 -9.18 -7.42 -2.45
N ALA A 23 -8.12 -6.75 -2.01
CA ALA A 23 -7.92 -6.43 -0.60
C ALA A 23 -9.05 -5.54 -0.04
N SER A 24 -9.57 -4.60 -0.82
CA SER A 24 -10.63 -3.69 -0.38
C SER A 24 -11.94 -4.43 -0.05
N ILE A 25 -12.25 -5.50 -0.77
CA ILE A 25 -13.44 -6.34 -0.51
C ILE A 25 -13.33 -6.98 0.87
N GLU A 26 -12.15 -7.47 1.24
CA GLU A 26 -11.94 -8.07 2.56
C GLU A 26 -11.89 -7.00 3.67
N LEU A 27 -11.28 -5.83 3.42
CA LEU A 27 -11.22 -4.74 4.39
C LEU A 27 -12.60 -4.21 4.78
N ILE A 28 -13.55 -4.16 3.84
CA ILE A 28 -14.94 -3.79 4.12
C ILE A 28 -15.59 -4.76 5.13
N ASN A 29 -15.31 -6.06 5.05
CA ASN A 29 -15.81 -7.06 6.00
C ASN A 29 -15.32 -6.79 7.44
N HIS A 30 -14.23 -6.03 7.58
CA HIS A 30 -13.66 -5.60 8.87
C HIS A 30 -14.00 -4.16 9.23
N ASN A 31 -15.00 -3.57 8.58
CA ASN A 31 -15.39 -2.16 8.76
C ASN A 31 -14.21 -1.19 8.54
N ILE A 32 -13.41 -1.44 7.52
CA ILE A 32 -12.38 -0.51 7.02
C ILE A 32 -12.79 -0.11 5.61
N ASP A 33 -13.22 1.14 5.45
CA ASP A 33 -13.57 1.68 4.13
C ASP A 33 -12.34 2.26 3.46
N THR A 34 -12.09 1.88 2.21
CA THR A 34 -10.88 2.23 1.47
C THR A 34 -11.18 3.18 0.33
N GLU A 35 -10.32 4.17 0.14
CA GLU A 35 -10.25 4.94 -1.10
C GLU A 35 -9.10 4.46 -1.96
N ILE A 36 -9.42 3.89 -3.14
CA ILE A 36 -8.39 3.45 -4.09
C ILE A 36 -8.21 4.50 -5.16
N ILE A 37 -6.97 4.92 -5.36
CA ILE A 37 -6.56 5.85 -6.41
C ILE A 37 -5.64 5.11 -7.38
N ASP A 38 -6.02 5.05 -8.64
CA ASP A 38 -5.20 4.50 -9.73
C ASP A 38 -4.33 5.60 -10.34
N ALA A 39 -3.03 5.57 -10.08
CA ALA A 39 -2.06 6.51 -10.63
C ALA A 39 -1.69 6.14 -12.07
N ARG A 40 -2.50 6.55 -13.03
CA ARG A 40 -2.29 6.26 -14.45
C ARG A 40 -1.18 7.10 -15.07
N SER A 41 -0.90 8.28 -14.51
CA SER A 41 0.18 9.16 -14.95
C SER A 41 1.08 9.50 -13.76
N LEU A 42 2.38 9.30 -13.94
CA LEU A 42 3.37 9.68 -12.93
C LEU A 42 4.00 11.05 -13.25
N VAL A 43 3.92 11.48 -14.51
CA VAL A 43 4.45 12.79 -14.95
C VAL A 43 3.51 13.36 -16.04
N PRO A 44 2.71 14.39 -15.71
CA PRO A 44 2.52 14.97 -14.37
C PRO A 44 1.74 14.05 -13.43
N PHE A 45 2.04 14.10 -12.13
CA PHE A 45 1.31 13.37 -11.10
C PHE A 45 0.30 14.29 -10.40
N ASP A 46 -0.93 13.82 -10.21
CA ASP A 46 -2.00 14.58 -9.56
C ASP A 46 -1.88 14.53 -8.02
N TYR A 47 -1.01 15.38 -7.49
CA TYR A 47 -0.86 15.55 -6.04
C TYR A 47 -2.10 16.14 -5.38
N GLU A 48 -2.89 16.94 -6.08
CA GLU A 48 -4.07 17.58 -5.50
C GLU A 48 -5.12 16.53 -5.11
N MET A 49 -5.42 15.61 -6.03
CA MET A 49 -6.34 14.50 -5.76
C MET A 49 -5.85 13.66 -4.58
N LEU A 50 -4.58 13.24 -4.59
CA LEU A 50 -4.01 12.41 -3.53
C LEU A 50 -4.04 13.13 -2.17
N LEU A 51 -3.61 14.39 -2.10
CA LEU A 51 -3.59 15.15 -0.86
C LEU A 51 -4.99 15.39 -0.29
N ASN A 52 -5.99 15.61 -1.15
CA ASN A 52 -7.38 15.74 -0.71
C ASN A 52 -7.90 14.43 -0.08
N SER A 53 -7.60 13.30 -0.66
CA SER A 53 -7.94 11.99 -0.10
C SER A 53 -7.22 11.76 1.23
N VAL A 54 -5.91 11.97 1.30
CA VAL A 54 -5.11 11.78 2.52
C VAL A 54 -5.55 12.71 3.65
N LYS A 55 -5.98 13.93 3.37
CA LYS A 55 -6.53 14.85 4.38
C LYS A 55 -7.79 14.30 5.05
N LEU A 56 -8.60 13.53 4.33
CA LEU A 56 -9.82 12.91 4.85
C LEU A 56 -9.51 11.64 5.65
N THR A 57 -8.69 10.76 5.09
CA THR A 57 -8.40 9.44 5.68
C THR A 57 -7.33 9.49 6.78
N GLY A 58 -6.33 10.31 6.59
CA GLY A 58 -5.14 10.41 7.46
C GLY A 58 -4.16 9.25 7.32
N ARG A 59 -4.40 8.31 6.41
CA ARG A 59 -3.56 7.11 6.19
C ARG A 59 -3.31 6.91 4.71
N LEU A 60 -2.07 6.63 4.35
CA LEU A 60 -1.66 6.40 2.96
C LEU A 60 -0.86 5.10 2.85
N LEU A 61 -1.34 4.20 2.01
CA LEU A 61 -0.59 3.06 1.51
C LEU A 61 -0.35 3.24 0.01
N ILE A 62 0.89 3.05 -0.44
CA ILE A 62 1.25 3.08 -1.86
C ILE A 62 1.63 1.67 -2.26
N VAL A 63 0.99 1.14 -3.30
CA VAL A 63 1.25 -0.21 -3.82
C VAL A 63 1.74 -0.11 -5.25
N SER A 64 2.88 -0.73 -5.53
CA SER A 64 3.54 -0.67 -6.84
C SER A 64 4.26 -1.98 -7.13
N GLU A 65 4.34 -2.34 -8.40
CA GLU A 65 5.16 -3.48 -8.86
C GLU A 65 6.64 -3.12 -8.96
N ALA A 66 6.99 -1.84 -8.89
CA ALA A 66 8.39 -1.43 -8.84
C ALA A 66 9.04 -1.86 -7.53
N VAL A 67 10.36 -2.05 -7.56
CA VAL A 67 11.15 -2.32 -6.37
C VAL A 67 10.88 -1.22 -5.34
N GLU A 68 10.59 -1.61 -4.10
CA GLU A 68 10.22 -0.67 -3.04
C GLU A 68 11.31 0.41 -2.83
N ARG A 69 12.58 -0.02 -2.85
CA ARG A 69 13.72 0.87 -2.62
C ARG A 69 13.98 1.79 -3.82
N GLY A 70 13.97 3.10 -3.59
CA GLY A 70 14.32 4.10 -4.62
C GLY A 70 13.26 4.30 -5.72
N SER A 71 12.06 3.74 -5.56
CA SER A 71 10.98 3.89 -6.53
C SER A 71 10.32 5.28 -6.48
N PHE A 72 9.50 5.58 -7.48
CA PHE A 72 8.69 6.80 -7.49
C PHE A 72 7.70 6.85 -6.31
N ALA A 73 7.28 5.70 -5.79
CA ALA A 73 6.45 5.60 -4.59
C ALA A 73 7.10 6.30 -3.38
N ASN A 74 8.43 6.17 -3.22
CA ASN A 74 9.18 6.87 -2.16
C ASN A 74 9.12 8.40 -2.33
N THR A 75 9.19 8.89 -3.56
CA THR A 75 9.05 10.32 -3.84
C THR A 75 7.68 10.82 -3.46
N ILE A 76 6.62 10.08 -3.82
CA ILE A 76 5.24 10.43 -3.45
C ILE A 76 5.08 10.42 -1.93
N ALA A 77 5.50 9.34 -1.25
CA ALA A 77 5.39 9.21 0.20
C ALA A 77 6.12 10.37 0.92
N THR A 78 7.31 10.72 0.46
CA THR A 78 8.11 11.84 1.01
C THR A 78 7.40 13.18 0.80
N ASN A 79 6.86 13.44 -0.38
CA ASN A 79 6.16 14.68 -0.68
C ASN A 79 4.86 14.81 0.13
N VAL A 80 4.09 13.72 0.25
CA VAL A 80 2.87 13.70 1.09
C VAL A 80 3.24 13.92 2.55
N SER A 81 4.30 13.29 3.05
CA SER A 81 4.77 13.48 4.42
C SER A 81 5.15 14.93 4.70
N LYS A 82 5.80 15.63 3.73
CA LYS A 82 6.17 17.03 3.89
C LYS A 82 4.96 17.96 3.91
N VAL A 83 4.02 17.73 3.00
CA VAL A 83 2.89 18.66 2.75
C VAL A 83 1.71 18.41 3.70
N ALA A 84 1.39 17.13 3.94
CA ALA A 84 0.22 16.71 4.71
C ALA A 84 0.55 16.19 6.12
N PHE A 85 1.75 16.43 6.66
CA PHE A 85 2.22 15.90 7.94
C PHE A 85 1.18 16.03 9.07
N LYS A 86 0.56 17.20 9.18
CA LYS A 86 -0.44 17.49 10.24
C LYS A 86 -1.76 16.72 10.09
N ASN A 87 -2.01 16.18 8.91
CA ASN A 87 -3.23 15.41 8.61
C ASN A 87 -3.01 13.90 8.75
N LEU A 88 -1.76 13.46 8.81
CA LEU A 88 -1.41 12.04 8.88
C LEU A 88 -1.63 11.51 10.30
N LYS A 89 -2.38 10.41 10.39
CA LYS A 89 -2.57 9.59 11.61
C LYS A 89 -1.49 8.52 11.78
N ALA A 90 -0.83 8.17 10.66
CA ALA A 90 0.28 7.23 10.62
C ALA A 90 1.24 7.62 9.48
N SER A 91 2.47 7.13 9.51
CA SER A 91 3.42 7.35 8.42
C SER A 91 2.90 6.71 7.12
N PRO A 92 3.09 7.35 5.96
CA PRO A 92 2.84 6.69 4.68
C PRO A 92 3.67 5.41 4.55
N MET A 93 3.01 4.33 4.13
CA MET A 93 3.64 3.02 3.93
C MET A 93 3.69 2.70 2.45
N ILE A 94 4.65 1.87 2.07
CA ILE A 94 4.85 1.43 0.69
C ILE A 94 4.94 -0.09 0.68
N ILE A 95 4.24 -0.70 -0.29
CA ILE A 95 4.45 -2.08 -0.70
C ILE A 95 4.95 -2.06 -2.14
N GLY A 96 6.13 -2.60 -2.34
CA GLY A 96 6.72 -2.78 -3.66
C GLY A 96 7.29 -4.17 -3.82
N ALA A 97 7.79 -4.46 -5.01
CA ALA A 97 8.57 -5.67 -5.20
C ALA A 97 9.82 -5.67 -4.31
N PRO A 98 10.31 -6.84 -3.89
CA PRO A 98 11.54 -6.95 -3.12
C PRO A 98 12.73 -6.44 -3.94
N ASN A 99 13.78 -5.96 -3.24
CA ASN A 99 15.01 -5.50 -3.89
C ASN A 99 15.85 -6.68 -4.35
N TRP A 100 15.38 -7.34 -5.38
CA TRP A 100 15.99 -8.53 -5.95
C TRP A 100 15.88 -8.53 -7.48
N ILE A 101 16.53 -9.49 -8.15
CA ILE A 101 16.40 -9.73 -9.58
C ILE A 101 14.97 -10.20 -9.86
N ALA A 102 14.30 -9.56 -10.82
CA ALA A 102 12.96 -9.98 -11.22
C ALA A 102 12.99 -11.45 -11.70
N PRO A 103 12.19 -12.32 -11.10
CA PRO A 103 12.17 -13.74 -11.46
C PRO A 103 11.45 -13.96 -12.80
N GLY A 104 11.56 -15.20 -13.31
CA GLY A 104 10.74 -15.65 -14.43
C GLY A 104 9.24 -15.73 -14.07
N ALA A 105 8.41 -15.90 -15.08
CA ALA A 105 6.95 -15.89 -14.97
C ALA A 105 6.38 -16.83 -13.90
N ASP A 106 7.02 -17.97 -13.66
CA ASP A 106 6.56 -18.96 -12.66
C ASP A 106 6.60 -18.43 -11.21
N MET A 107 7.43 -17.43 -10.93
CA MET A 107 7.60 -16.83 -9.61
C MET A 107 7.02 -15.41 -9.50
N GLU A 108 6.39 -14.90 -10.53
CA GLU A 108 5.85 -13.53 -10.59
C GLU A 108 4.88 -13.24 -9.43
N LYS A 109 4.01 -14.19 -9.10
CA LYS A 109 3.06 -14.06 -7.98
C LYS A 109 3.74 -13.94 -6.61
N THR A 110 4.97 -14.44 -6.48
CA THR A 110 5.75 -14.32 -5.25
C THR A 110 6.48 -12.98 -5.18
N TYR A 111 6.77 -12.41 -6.34
CA TYR A 111 7.54 -11.19 -6.48
C TYR A 111 6.67 -9.93 -6.43
N SER A 112 5.53 -9.96 -7.11
CA SER A 112 4.62 -8.81 -7.16
C SER A 112 3.73 -8.74 -5.91
N PRO A 113 3.39 -7.52 -5.42
CA PRO A 113 2.46 -7.35 -4.31
C PRO A 113 1.12 -8.03 -4.56
N GLN A 114 0.64 -8.79 -3.58
CA GLN A 114 -0.65 -9.48 -3.61
C GLN A 114 -1.63 -8.86 -2.60
N SER A 115 -2.91 -9.22 -2.70
CA SER A 115 -3.94 -8.73 -1.78
C SER A 115 -3.65 -9.06 -0.32
N GLU A 116 -3.07 -10.24 -0.05
CA GLU A 116 -2.69 -10.67 1.30
C GLU A 116 -1.61 -9.78 1.90
N ASP A 117 -0.68 -9.29 1.09
CA ASP A 117 0.40 -8.40 1.53
C ASP A 117 -0.17 -7.04 1.97
N ILE A 118 -1.16 -6.55 1.21
CA ILE A 118 -1.89 -5.32 1.52
C ILE A 118 -2.66 -5.49 2.83
N LEU A 119 -3.42 -6.58 2.98
CA LEU A 119 -4.20 -6.87 4.17
C LEU A 119 -3.31 -6.95 5.41
N ASP A 120 -2.20 -7.69 5.31
CA ASP A 120 -1.28 -7.86 6.44
C ASP A 120 -0.67 -6.53 6.90
N LEU A 121 -0.21 -5.70 5.96
CA LEU A 121 0.32 -4.38 6.29
C LEU A 121 -0.76 -3.47 6.89
N VAL A 122 -1.95 -3.43 6.31
CA VAL A 122 -3.05 -2.59 6.80
C VAL A 122 -3.42 -2.95 8.23
N PHE A 123 -3.55 -4.24 8.55
CA PHE A 123 -3.86 -4.68 9.91
C PHE A 123 -2.68 -4.54 10.88
N ARG A 124 -1.45 -4.66 10.40
CA ARG A 124 -0.26 -4.53 11.26
C ARG A 124 0.01 -3.09 11.64
N ASP A 125 -0.02 -2.17 10.66
CA ASP A 125 0.54 -0.83 10.81
C ASP A 125 -0.54 0.25 10.94
N PHE A 126 -1.73 0.06 10.36
CA PHE A 126 -2.78 1.06 10.39
C PHE A 126 -3.95 0.75 11.33
N PHE A 127 -4.27 -0.53 11.52
CA PHE A 127 -5.42 -0.98 12.33
C PHE A 127 -5.09 -2.20 13.19
N PRO A 128 -4.07 -2.12 14.07
CA PRO A 128 -3.63 -3.26 14.86
C PRO A 128 -4.74 -3.79 15.79
N GLU A 129 -5.68 -2.95 16.19
CA GLU A 129 -6.83 -3.31 17.01
C GLU A 129 -7.87 -4.18 16.28
N LYS A 130 -7.88 -4.12 14.95
CA LYS A 130 -8.79 -4.91 14.09
C LYS A 130 -8.14 -6.21 13.59
N ARG A 131 -6.90 -6.47 14.00
CA ARG A 131 -6.13 -7.64 13.56
C ARG A 131 -6.79 -8.93 14.00
N ILE A 132 -7.34 -9.69 13.05
CA ILE A 132 -7.85 -11.03 13.28
C ILE A 132 -6.68 -12.01 13.33
N ASN A 133 -6.76 -12.94 14.28
CA ASN A 133 -5.78 -14.00 14.47
C ASN A 133 -5.40 -14.68 13.14
N LYS A 134 -4.17 -14.49 12.74
CA LYS A 134 -3.32 -15.37 11.94
C LYS A 134 -4.01 -16.21 10.86
N ARG A 135 -4.26 -15.66 9.71
CA ARG A 135 -3.89 -16.39 8.49
C ARG A 135 -2.37 -16.27 8.40
N GLY A 136 -1.71 -17.41 8.25
CA GLY A 136 -0.27 -17.45 8.30
C GLY A 136 0.32 -16.47 7.32
N LEU A 137 1.08 -15.52 7.85
CA LEU A 137 2.02 -14.73 7.08
C LEU A 137 2.69 -15.67 6.09
N ARG A 138 2.79 -15.26 4.86
CA ARG A 138 3.60 -15.96 3.87
C ARG A 138 4.93 -16.30 4.52
N LYS A 139 5.20 -17.57 4.77
CA LYS A 139 6.49 -18.03 5.34
C LYS A 139 7.68 -17.67 4.47
N ASP A 140 7.41 -17.28 3.24
CA ASP A 140 8.40 -16.87 2.23
C ASP A 140 8.95 -15.45 2.51
N TRP A 141 8.33 -14.69 3.39
CA TRP A 141 8.75 -13.32 3.74
C TRP A 141 10.04 -13.25 4.54
N ASP A 142 10.41 -14.27 5.29
CA ASP A 142 11.67 -14.26 6.05
C ASP A 142 12.86 -14.15 5.11
N PHE A 143 12.80 -14.79 3.94
CA PHE A 143 13.80 -14.67 2.90
C PHE A 143 13.76 -13.31 2.19
N LEU A 144 12.55 -12.80 1.92
CA LEU A 144 12.35 -11.49 1.30
C LEU A 144 12.74 -10.35 2.24
N ASP A 145 12.57 -10.51 3.56
CA ASP A 145 13.00 -9.54 4.55
C ASP A 145 14.54 -9.41 4.61
N LEU A 146 15.26 -10.50 4.41
CA LEU A 146 16.73 -10.47 4.25
C LEU A 146 17.13 -9.70 2.99
N ALA A 147 16.46 -9.94 1.86
CA ALA A 147 16.69 -9.22 0.62
C ALA A 147 16.33 -7.72 0.74
N LYS A 148 15.27 -7.36 1.49
CA LYS A 148 14.91 -5.97 1.78
C LYS A 148 15.97 -5.24 2.62
N LYS A 149 16.64 -5.94 3.50
CA LYS A 149 17.72 -5.38 4.34
C LYS A 149 19.03 -5.16 3.58
N GLY A 150 19.10 -5.61 2.34
CA GLY A 150 20.28 -5.40 1.49
C GLY A 150 21.47 -6.29 1.86
N LEU A 151 21.18 -7.43 2.45
CA LEU A 151 22.16 -8.49 2.73
C LEU A 151 22.19 -9.49 1.59
#